data_cbfab4f6a9f100f0c762a5de85918f29
#
_entry.id   cbfab4f6a9f100f0c762a5de85918f29
#
_cell.length_a   1.000
_cell.length_b   1.000
_cell.length_c   1.000
_cell.angle_alpha   90.00
_cell.angle_beta   90.00
_cell.angle_gamma   90.00
#
_symmetry.space_group_name_H-M   'P 1'
#
loop_
_entity.id
_entity.type
_entity.pdbx_description
1 polymer ?
#
loop_
_entity_poly.entity_id
_entity_poly.type
_entity_poly.pdbx_seq_one_letter_code
_entity_poly.pdbx_strand_id
1 'polypeptide(L)'
;DGFGRKAVIRRPPLGKLLPKAHDMSREWAVISSLAPTGFPVPAAVGFCDDEDVTGALFYLMGFSRGRPLHTAAETRDWVPPDRRITLAHSFIDTLAKLHLLDPDEIGLGTLGKKEDYVGRQVKTWYRSWQSSIESAQYDDQRAHDLRDYFIAYRPEQRIARVVHGDYGFHNCLIGADATVAAVIDWEISTLGDPLADLAYTLKSWPETEADMARNPTAPTSVDGFPLRKELAQRYASKTGQNIDSLDFYIGFNLWKSAAILHGVYGRYREGQKSTKGVDMELLMARIDSSLAGAESAINRFKLEA
;
A
#
# COMPACT_ATOMS: atom_id res chain seq x y z
N ASP A 1 31.11 -4.53 1.57
CA ASP A 1 31.96 -5.72 1.67
C ASP A 1 33.35 -5.44 1.07
N GLY A 2 34.32 -6.31 1.29
CA GLY A 2 35.69 -6.15 0.77
C GLY A 2 35.78 -6.16 -0.77
N PHE A 3 34.68 -6.37 -1.48
CA PHE A 3 34.60 -6.34 -2.94
C PHE A 3 33.91 -5.07 -3.46
N GLY A 4 33.67 -4.05 -2.64
CA GLY A 4 33.06 -2.78 -3.03
C GLY A 4 31.55 -2.84 -3.28
N ARG A 5 30.89 -3.97 -2.97
CA ARG A 5 29.43 -4.07 -3.07
C ARG A 5 28.75 -3.41 -1.88
N LYS A 6 27.68 -2.62 -2.16
CA LYS A 6 26.87 -1.97 -1.12
C LYS A 6 25.75 -2.91 -0.70
N ALA A 7 25.55 -3.05 0.61
CA ALA A 7 24.43 -3.77 1.20
C ALA A 7 23.68 -2.85 2.18
N VAL A 8 22.42 -3.17 2.42
CA VAL A 8 21.55 -2.50 3.39
C VAL A 8 21.20 -3.50 4.47
N ILE A 9 21.34 -3.08 5.73
CA ILE A 9 20.85 -3.80 6.90
C ILE A 9 19.41 -3.35 7.19
N ARG A 10 18.47 -4.28 7.28
CA ARG A 10 17.11 -4.04 7.74
C ARG A 10 16.92 -4.71 9.08
N ARG A 11 16.59 -3.93 10.09
CA ARG A 11 16.32 -4.38 11.45
C ARG A 11 15.15 -3.57 12.04
N PRO A 12 14.49 -4.09 13.08
CA PRO A 12 13.46 -3.32 13.78
C PRO A 12 14.04 -2.03 14.38
N PRO A 13 13.23 -0.98 14.59
CA PRO A 13 13.64 0.19 15.34
C PRO A 13 13.97 -0.19 16.79
N LEU A 14 14.84 0.60 17.43
CA LEU A 14 15.17 0.43 18.85
C LEU A 14 13.96 0.84 19.71
N GLY A 15 13.63 0.03 20.74
CA GLY A 15 12.58 0.34 21.73
C GLY A 15 11.50 -0.73 21.84
N LYS A 16 10.44 -0.46 22.63
CA LYS A 16 9.31 -1.38 22.77
C LYS A 16 8.48 -1.38 21.49
N LEU A 17 8.48 -2.51 20.81
CA LEU A 17 7.66 -2.73 19.61
C LEU A 17 6.28 -3.28 19.99
N LEU A 18 5.28 -2.93 19.19
CA LEU A 18 3.99 -3.60 19.27
C LEU A 18 4.16 -5.07 18.80
N PRO A 19 3.45 -6.01 19.43
CA PRO A 19 3.49 -7.41 19.00
C PRO A 19 3.19 -7.54 17.49
N LYS A 20 4.05 -8.26 16.77
CA LYS A 20 3.97 -8.46 15.31
C LYS A 20 4.25 -7.23 14.42
N ALA A 21 4.65 -6.10 14.98
CA ALA A 21 5.20 -5.00 14.18
C ALA A 21 6.66 -5.29 13.81
N HIS A 22 7.04 -4.99 12.57
CA HIS A 22 8.41 -5.16 12.07
C HIS A 22 8.94 -6.60 12.20
N ASP A 23 8.18 -7.58 11.73
CA ASP A 23 8.60 -8.98 11.69
C ASP A 23 9.62 -9.20 10.56
N MET A 24 10.89 -9.19 10.91
CA MET A 24 12.00 -9.34 9.96
C MET A 24 12.01 -10.70 9.27
N SER A 25 11.53 -11.75 9.94
CA SER A 25 11.42 -13.09 9.35
C SER A 25 10.39 -13.09 8.21
N ARG A 26 9.28 -12.37 8.40
CA ARG A 26 8.22 -12.22 7.40
C ARG A 26 8.69 -11.41 6.19
N GLU A 27 9.31 -10.24 6.41
CA GLU A 27 9.88 -9.44 5.33
C GLU A 27 10.94 -10.23 4.55
N TRP A 28 11.82 -10.93 5.26
CA TRP A 28 12.84 -11.78 4.64
C TRP A 28 12.23 -12.90 3.79
N ALA A 29 11.21 -13.61 4.32
CA ALA A 29 10.54 -14.68 3.58
C ALA A 29 9.99 -14.18 2.24
N VAL A 30 9.39 -12.97 2.23
CA VAL A 30 8.85 -12.38 0.99
C VAL A 30 9.97 -12.01 0.02
N ILE A 31 10.99 -11.26 0.47
CA ILE A 31 12.06 -10.81 -0.41
C ILE A 31 12.85 -11.98 -0.97
N SER A 32 13.20 -12.98 -0.14
CA SER A 32 13.97 -14.14 -0.57
C SER A 32 13.19 -15.06 -1.54
N SER A 33 11.87 -15.13 -1.40
CA SER A 33 11.01 -15.88 -2.33
C SER A 33 10.77 -15.14 -3.64
N LEU A 34 10.68 -13.81 -3.63
CA LEU A 34 10.47 -13.01 -4.84
C LEU A 34 11.75 -12.84 -5.67
N ALA A 35 12.93 -12.76 -5.06
CA ALA A 35 14.19 -12.51 -5.76
C ALA A 35 14.47 -13.49 -6.91
N PRO A 36 14.26 -14.83 -6.77
CA PRO A 36 14.49 -15.78 -7.86
C PRO A 36 13.50 -15.65 -9.02
N THR A 37 12.32 -15.04 -8.82
CA THR A 37 11.27 -14.92 -9.85
C THR A 37 11.57 -13.83 -10.89
N GLY A 38 12.60 -13.05 -10.67
CA GLY A 38 12.90 -11.85 -11.46
C GLY A 38 11.92 -10.70 -11.18
N PHE A 39 11.10 -10.79 -10.12
CA PHE A 39 10.35 -9.63 -9.61
C PHE A 39 11.33 -8.60 -9.02
N PRO A 40 11.13 -7.28 -9.24
CA PRO A 40 12.07 -6.26 -8.79
C PRO A 40 11.99 -6.09 -7.26
N VAL A 41 12.82 -6.81 -6.54
CA VAL A 41 13.14 -6.62 -5.11
C VAL A 41 14.64 -6.44 -4.94
N PRO A 42 15.11 -5.84 -3.86
CA PRO A 42 16.53 -5.85 -3.53
C PRO A 42 17.05 -7.30 -3.46
N ALA A 43 18.27 -7.54 -3.90
CA ALA A 43 18.86 -8.88 -3.83
C ALA A 43 18.84 -9.39 -2.38
N ALA A 44 18.30 -10.57 -2.15
CA ALA A 44 18.34 -11.23 -0.84
C ALA A 44 19.78 -11.73 -0.57
N VAL A 45 20.43 -11.21 0.47
CA VAL A 45 21.84 -11.53 0.78
C VAL A 45 21.94 -12.54 1.92
N GLY A 46 21.23 -12.31 3.03
CA GLY A 46 21.21 -13.22 4.17
C GLY A 46 20.31 -12.75 5.29
N PHE A 47 19.85 -13.69 6.10
CA PHE A 47 19.06 -13.44 7.30
C PHE A 47 19.86 -13.89 8.53
N CYS A 48 19.80 -13.11 9.59
CA CYS A 48 20.39 -13.42 10.88
C CYS A 48 19.30 -13.55 11.93
N ASP A 49 19.14 -14.74 12.48
CA ASP A 49 18.21 -15.10 13.56
C ASP A 49 18.87 -15.08 14.95
N ASP A 50 20.14 -14.68 15.02
CA ASP A 50 20.90 -14.52 16.27
C ASP A 50 20.75 -13.07 16.78
N GLU A 51 19.97 -12.91 17.84
CA GLU A 51 19.72 -11.59 18.47
C GLU A 51 20.98 -11.03 19.15
N ASP A 52 21.96 -11.86 19.51
CA ASP A 52 23.18 -11.40 20.18
C ASP A 52 24.08 -10.55 19.26
N VAL A 53 23.90 -10.67 17.94
CA VAL A 53 24.69 -9.92 16.96
C VAL A 53 24.35 -8.43 16.93
N THR A 54 23.05 -8.07 16.97
CA THR A 54 22.62 -6.66 16.88
C THR A 54 21.54 -6.27 17.89
N GLY A 55 21.15 -7.18 18.78
CA GLY A 55 20.06 -6.99 19.74
C GLY A 55 18.66 -7.24 19.14
N ALA A 56 18.57 -7.74 17.90
CA ALA A 56 17.32 -8.13 17.24
C ALA A 56 17.62 -8.90 15.95
N LEU A 57 16.65 -9.69 15.47
CA LEU A 57 16.72 -10.30 14.15
C LEU A 57 16.90 -9.23 13.07
N PHE A 58 17.68 -9.54 12.05
CA PHE A 58 17.88 -8.63 10.93
C PHE A 58 18.16 -9.40 9.63
N TYR A 59 18.03 -8.71 8.52
CA TYR A 59 18.47 -9.25 7.24
C TYR A 59 19.31 -8.24 6.46
N LEU A 60 20.09 -8.79 5.54
CA LEU A 60 20.92 -8.06 4.60
C LEU A 60 20.29 -8.16 3.21
N MET A 61 20.15 -7.03 2.56
CA MET A 61 19.74 -6.95 1.16
C MET A 61 20.73 -6.11 0.34
N GLY A 62 20.78 -6.36 -0.96
CA GLY A 62 21.59 -5.56 -1.87
C GLY A 62 21.09 -4.12 -1.95
N PHE A 63 22.00 -3.19 -2.18
CA PHE A 63 21.65 -1.81 -2.45
C PHE A 63 21.04 -1.69 -3.85
N SER A 64 19.79 -1.27 -3.95
CA SER A 64 19.13 -0.96 -5.21
C SER A 64 19.24 0.53 -5.52
N ARG A 65 19.62 0.87 -6.76
CA ARG A 65 19.68 2.26 -7.21
C ARG A 65 18.29 2.76 -7.54
N GLY A 66 17.96 3.95 -7.07
CA GLY A 66 16.67 4.57 -7.25
C GLY A 66 16.27 5.33 -5.99
N ARG A 67 15.16 6.03 -6.06
CA ARG A 67 14.60 6.72 -4.89
C ARG A 67 13.08 6.58 -4.84
N PRO A 68 12.47 6.55 -3.65
CA PRO A 68 11.02 6.66 -3.51
C PRO A 68 10.57 8.09 -3.84
N LEU A 69 9.29 8.23 -4.19
CA LEU A 69 8.68 9.53 -4.46
C LEU A 69 7.49 9.72 -3.53
N HIS A 70 7.54 10.76 -2.70
CA HIS A 70 6.51 11.06 -1.69
C HIS A 70 5.64 12.25 -2.08
N THR A 71 6.16 13.13 -2.93
CA THR A 71 5.50 14.38 -3.30
C THR A 71 5.53 14.63 -4.80
N ALA A 72 4.59 15.47 -5.28
CA ALA A 72 4.59 15.94 -6.66
C ALA A 72 5.89 16.70 -7.02
N ALA A 73 6.47 17.41 -6.06
CA ALA A 73 7.74 18.11 -6.27
C ALA A 73 8.89 17.12 -6.54
N GLU A 74 9.01 16.06 -5.73
CA GLU A 74 10.00 15.00 -5.95
C GLU A 74 9.80 14.29 -7.28
N THR A 75 8.53 14.06 -7.66
CA THR A 75 8.22 13.46 -8.97
C THR A 75 8.65 14.35 -10.12
N ARG A 76 8.37 15.68 -10.07
CA ARG A 76 8.79 16.63 -11.11
C ARG A 76 10.30 16.72 -11.23
N ASP A 77 11.01 16.69 -10.10
CA ASP A 77 12.46 16.74 -10.03
C ASP A 77 13.15 15.49 -10.58
N TRP A 78 12.59 14.29 -10.26
CA TRP A 78 13.22 13.04 -10.61
C TRP A 78 12.80 12.47 -11.97
N VAL A 79 11.54 12.73 -12.39
CA VAL A 79 10.95 12.11 -13.58
C VAL A 79 10.67 13.14 -14.66
N PRO A 80 11.47 13.22 -15.73
CA PRO A 80 11.23 14.11 -16.85
C PRO A 80 9.83 13.91 -17.45
N PRO A 81 9.20 14.95 -18.00
CA PRO A 81 7.83 14.89 -18.54
C PRO A 81 7.60 13.77 -19.55
N ASP A 82 8.56 13.54 -20.46
CA ASP A 82 8.53 12.51 -21.51
C ASP A 82 8.68 11.08 -20.95
N ARG A 83 9.03 10.92 -19.67
CA ARG A 83 9.20 9.62 -19.02
C ARG A 83 8.08 9.26 -18.04
N ARG A 84 7.13 10.16 -17.79
CA ARG A 84 6.06 9.92 -16.79
C ARG A 84 5.13 8.78 -17.16
N ILE A 85 4.79 8.66 -18.44
CA ILE A 85 4.03 7.50 -18.95
C ILE A 85 4.82 6.20 -18.74
N THR A 86 6.12 6.22 -19.02
CA THR A 86 7.00 5.05 -18.80
C THR A 86 6.98 4.61 -17.34
N LEU A 87 7.09 5.57 -16.39
CA LEU A 87 7.02 5.26 -14.96
C LEU A 87 5.65 4.68 -14.58
N ALA A 88 4.56 5.31 -14.98
CA ALA A 88 3.21 4.84 -14.66
C ALA A 88 2.96 3.42 -15.17
N HIS A 89 3.40 3.13 -16.39
CA HIS A 89 3.30 1.80 -16.98
C HIS A 89 4.18 0.80 -16.23
N SER A 90 5.45 1.12 -15.97
CA SER A 90 6.36 0.25 -15.21
C SER A 90 5.80 -0.05 -13.82
N PHE A 91 5.21 0.95 -13.16
CA PHE A 91 4.63 0.82 -11.83
C PHE A 91 3.44 -0.16 -11.80
N ILE A 92 2.49 -0.02 -12.72
CA ILE A 92 1.34 -0.92 -12.82
C ILE A 92 1.73 -2.32 -13.33
N ASP A 93 2.65 -2.41 -14.28
CA ASP A 93 3.14 -3.70 -14.78
C ASP A 93 3.90 -4.48 -13.70
N THR A 94 4.60 -3.78 -12.82
CA THR A 94 5.27 -4.41 -11.66
C THR A 94 4.23 -4.99 -10.69
N LEU A 95 3.16 -4.25 -10.37
CA LEU A 95 2.08 -4.78 -9.55
C LEU A 95 1.38 -5.97 -10.21
N ALA A 96 1.09 -5.87 -11.50
CA ALA A 96 0.52 -6.98 -12.27
C ALA A 96 1.41 -8.22 -12.22
N LYS A 97 2.74 -8.04 -12.36
CA LYS A 97 3.72 -9.14 -12.26
C LYS A 97 3.67 -9.82 -10.88
N LEU A 98 3.54 -9.06 -9.79
CA LEU A 98 3.38 -9.63 -8.44
C LEU A 98 2.13 -10.52 -8.38
N HIS A 99 1.01 -10.01 -8.88
CA HIS A 99 -0.28 -10.69 -8.80
C HIS A 99 -0.44 -11.87 -9.78
N LEU A 100 0.47 -12.03 -10.73
CA LEU A 100 0.54 -13.21 -11.61
C LEU A 100 1.31 -14.38 -10.97
N LEU A 101 2.18 -14.11 -9.98
CA LEU A 101 2.92 -15.16 -9.30
C LEU A 101 1.98 -16.02 -8.45
N ASP A 102 2.11 -17.33 -8.54
CA ASP A 102 1.41 -18.25 -7.65
C ASP A 102 2.15 -18.32 -6.30
N PRO A 103 1.50 -17.95 -5.19
CA PRO A 103 2.16 -17.93 -3.88
C PRO A 103 2.64 -19.32 -3.43
N ASP A 104 1.97 -20.40 -3.84
CA ASP A 104 2.40 -21.76 -3.46
C ASP A 104 3.67 -22.16 -4.23
N GLU A 105 3.77 -21.81 -5.51
CA GLU A 105 4.94 -22.12 -6.34
C GLU A 105 6.21 -21.36 -5.90
N ILE A 106 6.04 -20.15 -5.36
CA ILE A 106 7.17 -19.33 -4.89
C ILE A 106 7.45 -19.48 -3.39
N GLY A 107 6.82 -20.43 -2.70
CA GLY A 107 7.05 -20.70 -1.28
C GLY A 107 6.38 -19.74 -0.30
N LEU A 108 5.42 -18.92 -0.75
CA LEU A 108 4.66 -17.97 0.07
C LEU A 108 3.22 -18.42 0.36
N GLY A 109 2.86 -19.67 0.08
CA GLY A 109 1.51 -20.19 0.27
C GLY A 109 0.98 -20.12 1.71
N THR A 110 1.88 -19.97 2.69
CA THR A 110 1.55 -19.85 4.13
C THR A 110 1.70 -18.42 4.66
N LEU A 111 1.98 -17.44 3.81
CA LEU A 111 2.20 -16.04 4.21
C LEU A 111 0.97 -15.42 4.91
N GLY A 112 -0.23 -15.94 4.66
CA GLY A 112 -1.48 -15.52 5.28
C GLY A 112 -2.63 -16.43 4.92
N LYS A 113 -3.81 -16.10 5.42
CA LYS A 113 -5.05 -16.78 5.01
C LYS A 113 -5.43 -16.35 3.60
N LYS A 114 -5.78 -17.28 2.75
CA LYS A 114 -6.15 -17.03 1.35
C LYS A 114 -7.56 -16.47 1.20
N GLU A 115 -8.49 -16.91 2.06
CA GLU A 115 -9.93 -16.66 1.92
C GLU A 115 -10.35 -15.35 2.61
N ASP A 116 -11.48 -14.79 2.13
CA ASP A 116 -12.21 -13.66 2.73
C ASP A 116 -11.33 -12.48 3.14
N TYR A 117 -10.45 -12.03 2.24
CA TYR A 117 -9.52 -10.94 2.53
C TYR A 117 -10.26 -9.67 2.98
N VAL A 118 -11.28 -9.23 2.22
CA VAL A 118 -12.04 -8.01 2.53
C VAL A 118 -12.72 -8.14 3.89
N GLY A 119 -13.44 -9.24 4.16
CA GLY A 119 -14.14 -9.42 5.42
C GLY A 119 -13.19 -9.41 6.63
N ARG A 120 -12.01 -10.04 6.51
CA ARG A 120 -10.97 -9.99 7.57
C ARG A 120 -10.44 -8.57 7.79
N GLN A 121 -10.20 -7.84 6.72
CA GLN A 121 -9.70 -6.46 6.78
C GLN A 121 -10.76 -5.52 7.39
N VAL A 122 -12.03 -5.63 6.95
CA VAL A 122 -13.13 -4.85 7.50
C VAL A 122 -13.26 -5.10 9.01
N LYS A 123 -13.23 -6.36 9.46
CA LYS A 123 -13.28 -6.71 10.88
C LYS A 123 -12.13 -6.09 11.68
N THR A 124 -10.92 -6.10 11.11
CA THR A 124 -9.72 -5.58 11.77
C THR A 124 -9.78 -4.06 11.91
N TRP A 125 -10.05 -3.36 10.83
CA TRP A 125 -10.02 -1.91 10.81
C TRP A 125 -11.23 -1.27 11.48
N TYR A 126 -12.40 -1.93 11.44
CA TYR A 126 -13.56 -1.50 12.22
C TYR A 126 -13.31 -1.61 13.73
N ARG A 127 -12.66 -2.68 14.18
CA ARG A 127 -12.24 -2.77 15.59
C ARG A 127 -11.27 -1.64 15.96
N SER A 128 -10.35 -1.28 15.06
CA SER A 128 -9.45 -0.15 15.25
C SER A 128 -10.23 1.17 15.37
N TRP A 129 -11.21 1.41 14.48
CA TRP A 129 -12.11 2.57 14.56
C TRP A 129 -12.79 2.63 15.93
N GLN A 130 -13.51 1.56 16.30
CA GLN A 130 -14.24 1.49 17.58
C GLN A 130 -13.34 1.75 18.78
N SER A 131 -12.14 1.15 18.81
CA SER A 131 -11.20 1.31 19.94
C SER A 131 -10.61 2.71 20.06
N SER A 132 -10.70 3.53 19.02
CA SER A 132 -10.16 4.90 19.02
C SER A 132 -11.23 6.00 19.13
N ILE A 133 -12.53 5.67 19.21
CA ILE A 133 -13.60 6.67 19.34
C ILE A 133 -13.40 7.56 20.56
N GLU A 134 -13.15 6.96 21.72
CA GLU A 134 -12.96 7.70 22.96
C GLU A 134 -11.73 8.61 22.91
N SER A 135 -10.59 8.09 22.47
CA SER A 135 -9.34 8.84 22.35
C SER A 135 -9.41 9.94 21.30
N ALA A 136 -10.07 9.67 20.18
CA ALA A 136 -10.29 10.65 19.12
C ALA A 136 -11.33 11.72 19.49
N GLN A 137 -12.26 11.41 20.41
CA GLN A 137 -13.48 12.19 20.71
C GLN A 137 -14.24 12.52 19.41
N TYR A 138 -14.29 11.56 18.52
CA TYR A 138 -14.91 11.68 17.22
C TYR A 138 -15.46 10.32 16.80
N ASP A 139 -16.70 10.32 16.38
CA ASP A 139 -17.33 9.17 15.74
C ASP A 139 -18.16 9.65 14.56
N ASP A 140 -18.21 8.87 13.49
CA ASP A 140 -18.88 9.26 12.26
C ASP A 140 -19.76 8.09 11.78
N GLN A 141 -21.06 8.35 11.62
CA GLN A 141 -22.02 7.34 11.20
C GLN A 141 -21.66 6.71 9.85
N ARG A 142 -21.03 7.47 8.95
CA ARG A 142 -20.54 6.96 7.66
C ARG A 142 -19.57 5.79 7.82
N ALA A 143 -18.72 5.79 8.84
CA ALA A 143 -17.78 4.70 9.09
C ALA A 143 -18.50 3.38 9.42
N HIS A 144 -19.63 3.46 10.12
CA HIS A 144 -20.46 2.31 10.48
C HIS A 144 -21.27 1.80 9.26
N ASP A 145 -21.93 2.71 8.55
CA ASP A 145 -22.75 2.38 7.37
C ASP A 145 -21.90 1.76 6.25
N LEU A 146 -20.73 2.32 5.99
CA LEU A 146 -19.76 1.78 5.02
C LEU A 146 -19.25 0.40 5.44
N ARG A 147 -18.97 0.20 6.73
CA ARG A 147 -18.58 -1.13 7.23
C ARG A 147 -19.65 -2.17 6.93
N ASP A 148 -20.92 -1.84 7.21
CA ASP A 148 -22.04 -2.74 6.95
C ASP A 148 -22.19 -3.04 5.45
N TYR A 149 -22.05 -2.00 4.62
CA TYR A 149 -22.06 -2.14 3.17
C TYR A 149 -20.95 -3.08 2.69
N PHE A 150 -19.70 -2.88 3.11
CA PHE A 150 -18.59 -3.71 2.68
C PHE A 150 -18.72 -5.18 3.12
N ILE A 151 -19.37 -5.45 4.23
CA ILE A 151 -19.67 -6.83 4.64
C ILE A 151 -20.78 -7.44 3.80
N ALA A 152 -21.88 -6.69 3.54
CA ALA A 152 -23.06 -7.20 2.86
C ALA A 152 -22.85 -7.40 1.35
N TYR A 153 -22.07 -6.52 0.70
CA TYR A 153 -21.96 -6.46 -0.76
C TYR A 153 -20.55 -6.74 -1.29
N ARG A 154 -19.67 -7.35 -0.47
CA ARG A 154 -18.33 -7.67 -0.93
C ARG A 154 -18.37 -8.64 -2.12
N PRO A 155 -17.60 -8.36 -3.18
CA PRO A 155 -17.44 -9.29 -4.27
C PRO A 155 -16.87 -10.64 -3.79
N GLU A 156 -17.22 -11.72 -4.49
CA GLU A 156 -16.62 -13.01 -4.25
C GLU A 156 -15.13 -12.97 -4.59
N GLN A 157 -14.30 -13.31 -3.64
CA GLN A 157 -12.85 -13.45 -3.87
C GLN A 157 -12.57 -14.74 -4.64
N ARG A 158 -12.16 -14.64 -5.90
CA ARG A 158 -11.91 -15.79 -6.77
C ARG A 158 -10.51 -16.37 -6.65
N ILE A 159 -9.54 -15.50 -6.34
CA ILE A 159 -8.12 -15.86 -6.24
C ILE A 159 -7.49 -15.22 -5.01
N ALA A 160 -6.40 -15.82 -4.53
CA ALA A 160 -5.53 -15.21 -3.55
C ALA A 160 -4.13 -15.09 -4.14
N ARG A 161 -3.52 -13.92 -3.99
CA ARG A 161 -2.16 -13.63 -4.43
C ARG A 161 -1.40 -12.96 -3.30
N VAL A 162 -0.08 -12.84 -3.46
CA VAL A 162 0.70 -11.97 -2.59
C VAL A 162 0.26 -10.54 -2.85
N VAL A 163 -0.26 -9.88 -1.81
CA VAL A 163 -0.59 -8.46 -1.83
C VAL A 163 0.44 -7.71 -0.99
N HIS A 164 0.91 -6.59 -1.50
CA HIS A 164 1.85 -5.73 -0.79
C HIS A 164 1.16 -5.03 0.39
N GLY A 165 -0.08 -4.57 0.18
CA GLY A 165 -0.92 -3.89 1.17
C GLY A 165 -0.65 -2.39 1.32
N ASP A 166 0.51 -1.91 0.84
CA ASP A 166 0.93 -0.51 0.81
C ASP A 166 1.73 -0.17 -0.47
N TYR A 167 1.32 -0.72 -1.62
CA TYR A 167 2.00 -0.49 -2.88
C TYR A 167 1.79 0.95 -3.36
N GLY A 168 2.85 1.73 -3.38
CA GLY A 168 2.85 3.14 -3.77
C GLY A 168 4.25 3.60 -4.17
N PHE A 169 4.35 4.79 -4.77
CA PHE A 169 5.66 5.36 -5.15
C PHE A 169 6.61 5.52 -3.96
N HIS A 170 6.08 5.67 -2.75
CA HIS A 170 6.87 5.75 -1.52
C HIS A 170 7.55 4.42 -1.14
N ASN A 171 7.04 3.29 -1.63
CA ASN A 171 7.59 1.96 -1.42
C ASN A 171 8.20 1.35 -2.70
N CYS A 172 8.36 2.16 -3.75
CA CYS A 172 9.04 1.77 -4.99
C CYS A 172 10.30 2.63 -5.20
N LEU A 173 11.44 2.00 -5.36
CA LEU A 173 12.66 2.69 -5.78
C LEU A 173 12.59 2.93 -7.29
N ILE A 174 12.44 4.19 -7.68
CA ILE A 174 12.34 4.61 -9.07
C ILE A 174 13.74 4.88 -9.62
N GLY A 175 14.13 4.13 -10.64
CA GLY A 175 15.40 4.28 -11.32
C GLY A 175 15.49 5.56 -12.15
N ALA A 176 16.70 5.93 -12.56
CA ALA A 176 16.93 7.08 -13.43
C ALA A 176 16.33 6.92 -14.84
N ASP A 177 16.00 5.70 -15.22
CA ASP A 177 15.30 5.34 -16.46
C ASP A 177 13.77 5.47 -16.34
N ALA A 178 13.28 5.97 -15.21
CA ALA A 178 11.85 6.05 -14.87
C ALA A 178 11.14 4.68 -14.85
N THR A 179 11.82 3.65 -14.37
CA THR A 179 11.20 2.33 -14.12
C THR A 179 11.28 1.97 -12.63
N VAL A 180 10.47 1.01 -12.19
CA VAL A 180 10.56 0.45 -10.84
C VAL A 180 11.78 -0.45 -10.75
N ALA A 181 12.82 0.02 -10.10
CA ALA A 181 14.06 -0.73 -9.88
C ALA A 181 13.94 -1.74 -8.73
N ALA A 182 13.17 -1.44 -7.69
CA ALA A 182 12.87 -2.37 -6.62
C ALA A 182 11.61 -1.94 -5.85
N VAL A 183 10.87 -2.92 -5.34
CA VAL A 183 9.78 -2.75 -4.37
C VAL A 183 10.31 -3.11 -3.00
N ILE A 184 10.02 -2.27 -2.01
CA ILE A 184 10.52 -2.37 -0.63
C ILE A 184 9.35 -2.30 0.35
N ASP A 185 9.63 -2.55 1.63
CA ASP A 185 8.68 -2.44 2.75
C ASP A 185 7.53 -3.46 2.71
N TRP A 186 7.89 -4.73 2.81
CA TRP A 186 6.99 -5.88 2.76
C TRP A 186 6.36 -6.25 4.10
N GLU A 187 6.48 -5.40 5.13
CA GLU A 187 6.11 -5.73 6.52
C GLU A 187 4.62 -6.08 6.70
N ILE A 188 3.72 -5.48 5.89
CA ILE A 188 2.27 -5.73 5.96
C ILE A 188 1.77 -6.65 4.84
N SER A 189 2.66 -7.15 3.99
CA SER A 189 2.29 -8.03 2.89
C SER A 189 1.63 -9.32 3.39
N THR A 190 0.70 -9.87 2.63
CA THR A 190 -0.05 -11.08 2.99
C THR A 190 -0.63 -11.75 1.76
N LEU A 191 -1.37 -12.84 1.96
CA LEU A 191 -2.23 -13.38 0.91
C LEU A 191 -3.59 -12.68 0.93
N GLY A 192 -4.03 -12.22 -0.23
CA GLY A 192 -5.26 -11.46 -0.34
C GLY A 192 -5.79 -11.35 -1.76
N ASP A 193 -6.82 -10.54 -1.88
CA ASP A 193 -7.44 -10.21 -3.16
C ASP A 193 -6.58 -9.18 -3.90
N PRO A 194 -6.04 -9.50 -5.09
CA PRO A 194 -5.20 -8.59 -5.85
C PRO A 194 -5.92 -7.30 -6.27
N LEU A 195 -7.27 -7.31 -6.42
CA LEU A 195 -8.01 -6.08 -6.71
C LEU A 195 -8.00 -5.11 -5.54
N ALA A 196 -7.93 -5.62 -4.29
CA ALA A 196 -7.79 -4.75 -3.13
C ALA A 196 -6.45 -4.02 -3.11
N ASP A 197 -5.37 -4.67 -3.56
CA ASP A 197 -4.03 -4.06 -3.67
C ASP A 197 -3.95 -3.07 -4.84
N LEU A 198 -4.52 -3.42 -5.99
CA LEU A 198 -4.67 -2.50 -7.12
C LEU A 198 -5.44 -1.24 -6.72
N ALA A 199 -6.58 -1.41 -6.05
CA ALA A 199 -7.41 -0.29 -5.62
C ALA A 199 -6.71 0.57 -4.56
N TYR A 200 -5.91 -0.03 -3.67
CA TYR A 200 -5.07 0.72 -2.74
C TYR A 200 -4.14 1.68 -3.48
N THR A 201 -3.49 1.18 -4.50
CA THR A 201 -2.62 1.97 -5.38
C THR A 201 -3.38 3.07 -6.11
N LEU A 202 -4.51 2.71 -6.72
CA LEU A 202 -5.25 3.60 -7.60
C LEU A 202 -6.15 4.61 -6.86
N LYS A 203 -6.46 4.43 -5.57
CA LYS A 203 -7.30 5.38 -4.81
C LYS A 203 -6.75 6.81 -4.77
N SER A 204 -5.43 6.95 -4.86
CA SER A 204 -4.74 8.25 -4.89
C SER A 204 -4.39 8.72 -6.30
N TRP A 205 -4.73 7.94 -7.32
CA TRP A 205 -4.50 8.31 -8.72
C TRP A 205 -5.67 9.14 -9.25
N PRO A 206 -5.42 10.26 -9.96
CA PRO A 206 -6.50 11.11 -10.48
C PRO A 206 -7.44 10.36 -11.42
N GLU A 207 -8.75 10.58 -11.28
CA GLU A 207 -9.76 10.11 -12.24
C GLU A 207 -9.90 11.07 -13.40
N THR A 208 -9.76 12.36 -13.11
CA THR A 208 -9.84 13.46 -14.06
C THR A 208 -8.70 14.45 -13.82
N GLU A 209 -8.45 15.33 -14.79
CA GLU A 209 -7.47 16.41 -14.60
C GLU A 209 -7.84 17.34 -13.44
N ALA A 210 -9.13 17.52 -13.16
CA ALA A 210 -9.61 18.34 -12.05
C ALA A 210 -9.22 17.74 -10.69
N ASP A 211 -9.06 16.41 -10.58
CA ASP A 211 -8.65 15.76 -9.33
C ASP A 211 -7.19 16.02 -8.97
N MET A 212 -6.35 16.33 -9.94
CA MET A 212 -4.96 16.74 -9.69
C MET A 212 -4.92 18.04 -8.86
N ALA A 213 -5.85 18.96 -9.11
CA ALA A 213 -5.95 20.20 -8.36
C ALA A 213 -6.43 20.01 -6.91
N ARG A 214 -7.18 18.95 -6.64
CA ARG A 214 -7.67 18.63 -5.28
C ARG A 214 -6.57 18.11 -4.36
N ASN A 215 -5.56 17.43 -4.91
CA ASN A 215 -4.41 16.93 -4.15
C ASN A 215 -3.09 17.25 -4.85
N PRO A 216 -2.72 18.54 -4.96
CA PRO A 216 -1.60 18.98 -5.78
C PRO A 216 -0.23 18.54 -5.25
N THR A 217 -0.17 18.02 -4.03
CA THR A 217 1.07 17.54 -3.40
C THR A 217 1.31 16.05 -3.62
N ALA A 218 0.31 15.29 -4.05
CA ALA A 218 0.46 13.85 -4.27
C ALA A 218 1.47 13.56 -5.39
N PRO A 219 2.31 12.53 -5.25
CA PRO A 219 3.32 12.19 -6.25
C PRO A 219 2.74 11.81 -7.60
N THR A 220 1.46 11.42 -7.64
CA THR A 220 0.70 11.07 -8.84
C THR A 220 -0.03 12.27 -9.49
N SER A 221 -0.09 13.42 -8.80
CA SER A 221 -0.74 14.65 -9.30
C SER A 221 0.26 15.51 -10.07
N VAL A 222 0.82 14.94 -11.12
CA VAL A 222 1.81 15.59 -12.00
C VAL A 222 1.38 15.38 -13.45
N ASP A 223 1.43 16.42 -14.25
CA ASP A 223 1.08 16.39 -15.67
C ASP A 223 1.84 15.27 -16.41
N GLY A 224 1.21 14.68 -17.42
CA GLY A 224 1.81 13.65 -18.26
C GLY A 224 1.73 12.24 -17.68
N PHE A 225 1.12 12.04 -16.51
CA PHE A 225 0.70 10.70 -16.09
C PHE A 225 -0.65 10.32 -16.73
N PRO A 226 -0.87 9.02 -17.02
CA PRO A 226 -2.17 8.50 -17.42
C PRO A 226 -3.19 8.66 -16.27
N LEU A 227 -4.47 8.75 -16.61
CA LEU A 227 -5.54 8.74 -15.62
C LEU A 227 -5.76 7.34 -15.02
N ARG A 228 -6.42 7.27 -13.87
CA ARG A 228 -6.73 6.03 -13.14
C ARG A 228 -7.30 4.93 -14.03
N LYS A 229 -8.28 5.27 -14.88
CA LYS A 229 -8.95 4.32 -15.77
C LYS A 229 -7.98 3.63 -16.73
N GLU A 230 -7.04 4.37 -17.31
CA GLU A 230 -6.04 3.81 -18.24
C GLU A 230 -5.14 2.80 -17.54
N LEU A 231 -4.72 3.11 -16.30
CA LEU A 231 -3.89 2.21 -15.50
C LEU A 231 -4.65 0.96 -15.05
N ALA A 232 -5.93 1.09 -14.69
CA ALA A 232 -6.78 -0.03 -14.37
C ALA A 232 -6.96 -0.96 -15.56
N GLN A 233 -7.22 -0.41 -16.75
CA GLN A 233 -7.33 -1.18 -17.99
C GLN A 233 -6.01 -1.86 -18.36
N ARG A 234 -4.87 -1.17 -18.16
CA ARG A 234 -3.55 -1.78 -18.36
C ARG A 234 -3.34 -2.97 -17.44
N TYR A 235 -3.66 -2.85 -16.16
CA TYR A 235 -3.59 -3.95 -15.21
C TYR A 235 -4.48 -5.13 -15.65
N ALA A 236 -5.74 -4.86 -16.00
CA ALA A 236 -6.67 -5.88 -16.49
C ALA A 236 -6.12 -6.61 -17.74
N SER A 237 -5.56 -5.87 -18.69
CA SER A 237 -4.96 -6.47 -19.90
C SER A 237 -3.74 -7.35 -19.62
N LYS A 238 -2.96 -7.05 -18.57
CA LYS A 238 -1.78 -7.81 -18.17
C LYS A 238 -2.13 -9.07 -17.37
N THR A 239 -3.16 -8.99 -16.53
CA THR A 239 -3.51 -10.06 -15.59
C THR A 239 -4.67 -10.93 -16.05
N GLY A 240 -5.46 -10.48 -17.02
CA GLY A 240 -6.71 -11.11 -17.42
C GLY A 240 -7.84 -11.00 -16.39
N GLN A 241 -7.65 -10.20 -15.33
CA GLN A 241 -8.65 -10.03 -14.29
C GLN A 241 -9.76 -9.07 -14.71
N ASN A 242 -10.99 -9.41 -14.34
CA ASN A 242 -12.11 -8.49 -14.42
C ASN A 242 -11.98 -7.43 -13.32
N ILE A 243 -12.11 -6.17 -13.69
CA ILE A 243 -11.98 -5.00 -12.80
C ILE A 243 -13.31 -4.26 -12.56
N ASP A 244 -14.45 -4.83 -12.92
CA ASP A 244 -15.77 -4.19 -12.78
C ASP A 244 -16.10 -3.81 -11.32
N SER A 245 -15.51 -4.54 -10.36
CA SER A 245 -15.65 -4.25 -8.93
C SER A 245 -14.61 -3.26 -8.39
N LEU A 246 -13.81 -2.61 -9.23
CA LEU A 246 -12.68 -1.78 -8.76
C LEU A 246 -13.15 -0.64 -7.84
N ASP A 247 -14.27 0.01 -8.14
CA ASP A 247 -14.81 1.09 -7.31
C ASP A 247 -15.26 0.62 -5.92
N PHE A 248 -15.74 -0.63 -5.79
CA PHE A 248 -15.96 -1.24 -4.48
C PHE A 248 -14.65 -1.29 -3.65
N TYR A 249 -13.56 -1.78 -4.25
CA TYR A 249 -12.27 -1.89 -3.56
C TYR A 249 -11.61 -0.53 -3.32
N ILE A 250 -11.83 0.46 -4.16
CA ILE A 250 -11.41 1.86 -3.93
C ILE A 250 -12.12 2.42 -2.70
N GLY A 251 -13.46 2.28 -2.65
CA GLY A 251 -14.26 2.70 -1.48
C GLY A 251 -13.80 2.01 -0.20
N PHE A 252 -13.60 0.69 -0.25
CA PHE A 252 -13.07 -0.08 0.87
C PHE A 252 -11.70 0.43 1.35
N ASN A 253 -10.76 0.72 0.45
CA ASN A 253 -9.45 1.21 0.83
C ASN A 253 -9.46 2.65 1.36
N LEU A 254 -10.38 3.50 0.90
CA LEU A 254 -10.59 4.83 1.44
C LEU A 254 -11.17 4.76 2.86
N TRP A 255 -12.18 3.93 3.08
CA TRP A 255 -12.71 3.64 4.41
C TRP A 255 -11.64 3.08 5.37
N LYS A 256 -10.84 2.11 4.92
CA LYS A 256 -9.68 1.59 5.66
C LYS A 256 -8.70 2.71 6.01
N SER A 257 -8.42 3.62 5.07
CA SER A 257 -7.54 4.77 5.33
C SER A 257 -8.11 5.70 6.39
N ALA A 258 -9.43 5.97 6.38
CA ALA A 258 -10.08 6.73 7.43
C ALA A 258 -9.91 6.06 8.81
N ALA A 259 -10.10 4.73 8.90
CA ALA A 259 -9.95 4.00 10.15
C ALA A 259 -8.50 4.03 10.69
N ILE A 260 -7.51 3.95 9.81
CA ILE A 260 -6.09 4.09 10.18
C ILE A 260 -5.80 5.49 10.71
N LEU A 261 -6.23 6.53 9.99
CA LEU A 261 -6.01 7.92 10.35
C LEU A 261 -6.74 8.29 11.65
N HIS A 262 -7.94 7.75 11.86
CA HIS A 262 -8.70 7.93 13.10
C HIS A 262 -7.94 7.40 14.32
N GLY A 263 -7.37 6.20 14.24
CA GLY A 263 -6.52 5.68 15.31
C GLY A 263 -5.22 6.47 15.50
N VAL A 264 -4.65 7.04 14.43
CA VAL A 264 -3.50 7.95 14.52
C VAL A 264 -3.91 9.24 15.24
N TYR A 265 -5.04 9.84 14.86
CA TYR A 265 -5.58 11.06 15.46
C TYR A 265 -5.82 10.90 16.95
N GLY A 266 -6.46 9.79 17.38
CA GLY A 266 -6.69 9.48 18.79
C GLY A 266 -5.39 9.44 19.61
N ARG A 267 -4.34 8.77 19.10
CA ARG A 267 -3.03 8.72 19.77
C ARG A 267 -2.36 10.09 19.93
N TYR A 268 -2.52 10.99 18.97
CA TYR A 268 -2.03 12.37 19.11
C TYR A 268 -2.83 13.14 20.16
N ARG A 269 -4.15 13.00 20.17
CA ARG A 269 -5.01 13.67 21.16
C ARG A 269 -4.72 13.23 22.59
N GLU A 270 -4.47 11.95 22.83
CA GLU A 270 -4.09 11.41 24.14
C GLU A 270 -2.64 11.72 24.55
N GLY A 271 -1.87 12.38 23.71
CA GLY A 271 -0.46 12.69 24.02
C GLY A 271 0.49 11.48 23.95
N GLN A 272 0.05 10.34 23.40
CA GLN A 272 0.91 9.17 23.19
C GLN A 272 2.00 9.43 22.14
N LYS A 273 1.81 10.43 21.30
CA LYS A 273 2.77 10.96 20.34
C LYS A 273 2.84 12.47 20.42
N SER A 274 4.04 13.01 20.20
CA SER A 274 4.22 14.46 20.13
C SER A 274 3.46 15.05 18.93
N THR A 275 2.66 16.08 19.16
CA THR A 275 1.96 16.85 18.13
C THR A 275 2.85 17.88 17.45
N LYS A 276 4.13 18.02 17.87
CA LYS A 276 5.05 19.00 17.28
C LYS A 276 5.22 18.77 15.78
N GLY A 277 4.83 19.73 14.97
CA GLY A 277 4.90 19.65 13.51
C GLY A 277 3.76 18.83 12.87
N VAL A 278 2.74 18.47 13.62
CA VAL A 278 1.56 17.77 13.12
C VAL A 278 0.38 18.74 13.05
N ASP A 279 -0.19 18.84 11.84
CA ASP A 279 -1.43 19.60 11.63
C ASP A 279 -2.63 18.69 11.94
N MET A 280 -3.24 18.90 13.10
CA MET A 280 -4.37 18.09 13.59
C MET A 280 -5.66 18.38 12.81
N GLU A 281 -5.85 19.60 12.30
CA GLU A 281 -7.02 19.95 11.48
C GLU A 281 -6.91 19.28 10.11
N LEU A 282 -5.74 19.28 9.51
CA LEU A 282 -5.48 18.58 8.26
C LEU A 282 -5.67 17.07 8.43
N LEU A 283 -5.27 16.50 9.57
CA LEU A 283 -5.46 15.07 9.84
C LEU A 283 -6.95 14.73 9.93
N MET A 284 -7.75 15.56 10.60
CA MET A 284 -9.21 15.40 10.66
C MET A 284 -9.85 15.57 9.28
N ALA A 285 -9.46 16.57 8.51
CA ALA A 285 -9.93 16.78 7.16
C ALA A 285 -9.63 15.58 6.23
N ARG A 286 -8.50 14.90 6.44
CA ARG A 286 -8.16 13.66 5.73
C ARG A 286 -9.06 12.49 6.10
N ILE A 287 -9.47 12.36 7.36
CA ILE A 287 -10.44 11.34 7.79
C ILE A 287 -11.76 11.58 7.07
N ASP A 288 -12.28 12.82 7.15
CA ASP A 288 -13.54 13.21 6.50
C ASP A 288 -13.51 12.98 4.99
N SER A 289 -12.47 13.47 4.31
CA SER A 289 -12.34 13.28 2.86
C SER A 289 -12.19 11.82 2.45
N SER A 290 -11.61 10.98 3.31
CA SER A 290 -11.51 9.54 3.04
C SER A 290 -12.88 8.85 3.16
N LEU A 291 -13.71 9.22 4.14
CA LEU A 291 -15.08 8.71 4.25
C LEU A 291 -15.96 9.19 3.09
N ALA A 292 -15.93 10.47 2.76
CA ALA A 292 -16.67 11.03 1.62
C ALA A 292 -16.23 10.41 0.28
N GLY A 293 -14.93 10.18 0.10
CA GLY A 293 -14.41 9.48 -1.06
C GLY A 293 -14.87 8.02 -1.14
N ALA A 294 -14.97 7.33 0.01
CA ALA A 294 -15.50 5.97 0.06
C ALA A 294 -16.97 5.90 -0.35
N GLU A 295 -17.82 6.83 0.15
CA GLU A 295 -19.23 6.93 -0.27
C GLU A 295 -19.34 7.20 -1.78
N SER A 296 -18.53 8.12 -2.29
CA SER A 296 -18.52 8.45 -3.73
C SER A 296 -18.17 7.23 -4.59
N ALA A 297 -17.14 6.46 -4.20
CA ALA A 297 -16.74 5.25 -4.92
C ALA A 297 -17.85 4.18 -4.89
N ILE A 298 -18.49 3.98 -3.73
CA ILE A 298 -19.60 3.03 -3.62
C ILE A 298 -20.82 3.47 -4.46
N ASN A 299 -21.10 4.76 -4.54
CA ASN A 299 -22.18 5.25 -5.38
C ASN A 299 -21.91 4.99 -6.88
N ARG A 300 -20.66 5.12 -7.35
CA ARG A 300 -20.30 4.73 -8.72
C ARG A 300 -20.48 3.23 -8.93
N PHE A 301 -19.96 2.41 -8.03
CA PHE A 301 -20.12 0.95 -8.10
C PHE A 301 -21.59 0.51 -8.21
N LYS A 302 -22.51 1.16 -7.46
CA LYS A 302 -23.95 0.88 -7.54
C LYS A 302 -24.61 1.27 -8.86
N LEU A 303 -24.06 2.26 -9.57
CA LEU A 303 -24.57 2.71 -10.85
C LEU A 303 -24.11 1.82 -12.01
N GLU A 304 -23.03 1.08 -11.84
CA GLU A 304 -22.46 0.18 -12.84
C GLU A 304 -22.92 -1.28 -12.67
N ALA A 305 -23.49 -1.64 -11.51
CA ALA A 305 -24.00 -2.98 -11.19
C ALA A 305 -25.47 -3.14 -11.58
#